data_7bf4a96c7be0c5682f6bcd2176fa3f7d
#
_entry.id   7bf4a96c7be0c5682f6bcd2176fa3f7d
#
_cell.length_a   1.000
_cell.length_b   1.000
_cell.length_c   1.000
_cell.angle_alpha   90.00
_cell.angle_beta   90.00
_cell.angle_gamma   90.00
#
_symmetry.space_group_name_H-M   'P 1'
#
loop_
_entity.id
_entity.type
_entity.pdbx_description
1 polymer ?
#
loop_
_entity_poly.entity_id
_entity_poly.type
_entity_poly.pdbx_seq_one_letter_code
_entity_poly.pdbx_strand_id
1 'polypeptide(L)'
;MEFNKIISFSIVTPVFNRNDCIGKCIESVINQNYEDIEHWIVDDGSTDNTYKIIREYAKQYPYIRHYNFDKNRGVNAARNHAIKNSSNNYIIFLDSDDYLVENALYTVSNTILDNPEYQHFLFAQDDRMDYYNQNPLLKNEQAEIKFSDFLTEKITGDFAHVMASDLIRPFPFDEEFRIYEGLNFLRIFKDAGKLLFIKKIVTIINRKRSDSVTKETWLNNINALNHQYSVLNEMLSLFKEDYLELNAKKGFSNMVKRIFILGLALGKYEEIATKLTLVKEINTKIPSIFKIIYRFKLGFVLQKVIFLYSNIKNNILKK
;
A
#
# COMPACT_ATOMS: atom_id res chain seq x y z
N MET A 1 -36.70 -12.38 15.56
CA MET A 1 -35.88 -11.16 15.69
C MET A 1 -34.51 -11.51 15.17
N GLU A 2 -34.18 -11.14 13.94
CA GLU A 2 -32.79 -11.22 13.49
C GLU A 2 -32.04 -10.18 14.30
N PHE A 3 -31.10 -10.63 15.13
CA PHE A 3 -30.13 -9.76 15.75
C PHE A 3 -29.40 -9.06 14.61
N ASN A 4 -29.52 -7.74 14.50
CA ASN A 4 -28.70 -6.95 13.59
C ASN A 4 -27.25 -7.33 13.87
N LYS A 5 -26.62 -8.07 12.97
CA LYS A 5 -25.23 -8.48 13.09
C LYS A 5 -24.38 -7.23 13.00
N ILE A 6 -23.94 -6.73 14.15
CA ILE A 6 -23.03 -5.59 14.19
C ILE A 6 -21.67 -6.07 13.67
N ILE A 7 -21.13 -5.38 12.68
CA ILE A 7 -19.79 -5.65 12.16
C ILE A 7 -18.77 -4.99 13.09
N SER A 8 -17.81 -5.75 13.58
CA SER A 8 -16.76 -5.23 14.45
C SER A 8 -15.51 -4.83 13.66
N PHE A 9 -14.90 -3.70 14.02
CA PHE A 9 -13.76 -3.12 13.30
C PHE A 9 -12.53 -2.93 14.20
N SER A 10 -11.37 -3.35 13.70
CA SER A 10 -10.07 -2.95 14.21
C SER A 10 -9.48 -1.90 13.27
N ILE A 11 -9.45 -0.65 13.70
CA ILE A 11 -8.80 0.43 12.97
C ILE A 11 -7.30 0.38 13.29
N VAL A 12 -6.45 0.30 12.28
CA VAL A 12 -4.99 0.15 12.41
C VAL A 12 -4.30 1.42 11.94
N THR A 13 -3.65 2.11 12.87
CA THR A 13 -2.93 3.38 12.62
C THR A 13 -1.46 3.26 13.01
N PRO A 14 -0.55 3.05 12.04
CA PRO A 14 0.88 3.21 12.29
C PRO A 14 1.22 4.70 12.40
N VAL A 15 2.10 5.07 13.32
CA VAL A 15 2.47 6.47 13.51
C VAL A 15 3.95 6.64 13.82
N PHE A 16 4.56 7.70 13.28
CA PHE A 16 5.92 8.14 13.60
C PHE A 16 6.06 9.64 13.43
N ASN A 17 6.37 10.36 14.55
CA ASN A 17 6.55 11.81 14.57
C ASN A 17 5.37 12.57 13.94
N ARG A 18 4.19 12.50 14.58
CA ARG A 18 2.91 13.08 14.10
C ARG A 18 2.17 13.86 15.19
N ASN A 19 2.91 14.51 16.10
CA ASN A 19 2.30 15.27 17.19
C ASN A 19 1.35 16.39 16.72
N ASP A 20 1.49 16.85 15.50
CA ASP A 20 0.71 17.92 14.87
C ASP A 20 -0.63 17.46 14.26
N CYS A 21 -0.80 16.16 14.00
CA CYS A 21 -1.97 15.65 13.28
C CYS A 21 -2.62 14.39 13.87
N ILE A 22 -1.90 13.61 14.69
CA ILE A 22 -2.45 12.36 15.26
C ILE A 22 -3.74 12.58 16.05
N GLY A 23 -3.89 13.72 16.73
CA GLY A 23 -5.13 14.07 17.45
C GLY A 23 -6.34 14.08 16.53
N LYS A 24 -6.25 14.70 15.35
CA LYS A 24 -7.33 14.73 14.37
C LYS A 24 -7.70 13.34 13.83
N CYS A 25 -6.70 12.49 13.58
CA CYS A 25 -6.90 11.10 13.20
C CYS A 25 -7.71 10.34 14.27
N ILE A 26 -7.29 10.42 15.53
CA ILE A 26 -7.96 9.77 16.67
C ILE A 26 -9.40 10.29 16.83
N GLU A 27 -9.59 11.60 16.82
CA GLU A 27 -10.91 12.24 16.96
C GLU A 27 -11.87 11.83 15.84
N SER A 28 -11.37 11.62 14.62
CA SER A 28 -12.20 11.15 13.51
C SER A 28 -12.77 9.75 13.74
N VAL A 29 -12.05 8.89 14.47
CA VAL A 29 -12.52 7.56 14.88
C VAL A 29 -13.50 7.68 16.04
N ILE A 30 -13.21 8.51 17.04
CA ILE A 30 -14.09 8.76 18.20
C ILE A 30 -15.45 9.27 17.71
N ASN A 31 -15.46 10.21 16.78
CA ASN A 31 -16.67 10.84 16.26
C ASN A 31 -17.54 9.92 15.40
N GLN A 32 -17.10 8.69 15.08
CA GLN A 32 -17.95 7.71 14.41
C GLN A 32 -19.10 7.22 15.31
N ASN A 33 -18.95 7.32 16.64
CA ASN A 33 -19.93 6.81 17.61
C ASN A 33 -20.38 5.38 17.29
N TYR A 34 -19.44 4.52 16.87
CA TYR A 34 -19.68 3.14 16.51
C TYR A 34 -19.32 2.22 17.69
N GLU A 35 -20.22 1.27 18.05
CA GLU A 35 -20.11 0.54 19.32
C GLU A 35 -19.00 -0.52 19.33
N ASP A 36 -18.85 -1.28 18.25
CA ASP A 36 -17.96 -2.45 18.21
C ASP A 36 -16.68 -2.15 17.44
N ILE A 37 -15.79 -1.37 18.08
CA ILE A 37 -14.50 -0.97 17.54
C ILE A 37 -13.36 -1.17 18.53
N GLU A 38 -12.17 -1.36 17.99
CA GLU A 38 -10.90 -1.07 18.64
C GLU A 38 -10.03 -0.23 17.70
N HIS A 39 -9.28 0.73 18.25
CA HIS A 39 -8.36 1.56 17.49
C HIS A 39 -6.94 1.26 17.94
N TRP A 40 -6.22 0.46 17.14
CA TRP A 40 -4.82 0.12 17.38
C TRP A 40 -3.91 1.19 16.80
N ILE A 41 -3.24 1.93 17.69
CA ILE A 41 -2.27 2.97 17.33
C ILE A 41 -0.88 2.48 17.75
N VAL A 42 -0.02 2.20 16.78
CA VAL A 42 1.32 1.71 17.02
C VAL A 42 2.34 2.78 16.68
N ASP A 43 2.97 3.33 17.71
CA ASP A 43 4.03 4.33 17.59
C ASP A 43 5.35 3.63 17.24
N ASP A 44 5.89 3.97 16.09
CA ASP A 44 7.13 3.42 15.55
C ASP A 44 8.38 4.14 16.10
N GLY A 45 8.39 4.38 17.41
CA GLY A 45 9.52 5.00 18.12
C GLY A 45 9.63 6.50 17.89
N SER A 46 8.53 7.24 17.99
CA SER A 46 8.52 8.71 17.87
C SER A 46 9.42 9.38 18.89
N THR A 47 10.08 10.45 18.45
CA THR A 47 10.96 11.28 19.29
C THR A 47 10.34 12.60 19.72
N ASP A 48 9.12 12.87 19.25
CA ASP A 48 8.32 14.06 19.59
C ASP A 48 7.22 13.72 20.62
N ASN A 49 6.22 14.58 20.77
CA ASN A 49 5.12 14.37 21.72
C ASN A 49 4.02 13.39 21.21
N THR A 50 4.20 12.72 20.08
CA THR A 50 3.19 11.85 19.47
C THR A 50 2.67 10.81 20.46
N TYR A 51 3.55 10.03 21.07
CA TYR A 51 3.14 8.96 21.99
C TYR A 51 2.48 9.49 23.27
N LYS A 52 2.86 10.68 23.74
CA LYS A 52 2.20 11.33 24.87
C LYS A 52 0.73 11.64 24.55
N ILE A 53 0.46 12.19 23.36
CA ILE A 53 -0.90 12.50 22.88
C ILE A 53 -1.74 11.21 22.83
N ILE A 54 -1.22 10.15 22.21
CA ILE A 54 -1.92 8.85 22.11
C ILE A 54 -2.33 8.33 23.50
N ARG A 55 -1.42 8.36 24.46
CA ARG A 55 -1.70 7.91 25.82
C ARG A 55 -2.78 8.73 26.53
N GLU A 56 -2.87 10.02 26.26
CA GLU A 56 -3.90 10.87 26.82
C GLU A 56 -5.30 10.51 26.30
N TYR A 57 -5.43 10.22 25.00
CA TYR A 57 -6.67 9.68 24.44
C TYR A 57 -7.01 8.28 24.95
N ALA A 58 -6.03 7.38 25.03
CA ALA A 58 -6.25 6.02 25.51
C ALA A 58 -6.74 5.93 26.96
N LYS A 59 -6.41 6.91 27.81
CA LYS A 59 -6.96 7.01 29.18
C LYS A 59 -8.47 7.32 29.19
N GLN A 60 -8.97 8.05 28.19
CA GLN A 60 -10.35 8.48 28.11
C GLN A 60 -11.22 7.49 27.35
N TYR A 61 -10.64 6.78 26.37
CA TYR A 61 -11.34 5.87 25.47
C TYR A 61 -10.73 4.46 25.53
N PRO A 62 -11.32 3.53 26.32
CA PRO A 62 -10.75 2.21 26.58
C PRO A 62 -10.59 1.31 25.35
N TYR A 63 -11.28 1.61 24.24
CA TYR A 63 -11.14 0.89 22.99
C TYR A 63 -9.91 1.36 22.16
N ILE A 64 -9.24 2.45 22.55
CA ILE A 64 -7.96 2.85 21.98
C ILE A 64 -6.87 1.99 22.59
N ARG A 65 -6.30 1.12 21.75
CA ARG A 65 -5.16 0.26 22.07
C ARG A 65 -3.90 0.90 21.52
N HIS A 66 -2.83 0.91 22.28
CA HIS A 66 -1.59 1.52 21.82
C HIS A 66 -0.38 0.68 22.18
N TYR A 67 0.65 0.80 21.35
CA TYR A 67 1.97 0.24 21.58
C TYR A 67 3.03 1.24 21.12
N ASN A 68 4.23 1.20 21.71
CA ASN A 68 5.37 2.04 21.33
C ASN A 68 6.60 1.16 21.14
N PHE A 69 7.21 1.22 19.96
CA PHE A 69 8.51 0.60 19.74
C PHE A 69 9.64 1.46 20.34
N ASP A 70 10.70 0.81 20.84
CA ASP A 70 11.88 1.50 21.39
C ASP A 70 12.66 2.27 20.30
N LYS A 71 12.50 1.89 19.02
CA LYS A 71 13.13 2.52 17.85
C LYS A 71 12.28 2.33 16.61
N ASN A 72 12.50 3.18 15.62
CA ASN A 72 11.81 3.08 14.32
C ASN A 72 12.17 1.76 13.59
N ARG A 73 11.13 0.95 13.32
CA ARG A 73 11.17 -0.33 12.61
C ARG A 73 10.51 -0.27 11.23
N GLY A 74 9.78 0.79 10.95
CA GLY A 74 9.02 1.01 9.72
C GLY A 74 7.54 0.71 9.83
N VAL A 75 6.76 1.31 8.94
CA VAL A 75 5.30 1.25 8.92
C VAL A 75 4.76 -0.19 8.90
N ASN A 76 5.43 -1.10 8.18
CA ASN A 76 5.03 -2.49 8.08
C ASN A 76 5.12 -3.23 9.43
N ALA A 77 6.16 -2.95 10.22
CA ALA A 77 6.29 -3.52 11.57
C ALA A 77 5.16 -3.04 12.50
N ALA A 78 4.81 -1.75 12.41
CA ALA A 78 3.71 -1.18 13.19
C ALA A 78 2.35 -1.78 12.78
N ARG A 79 2.09 -1.91 11.47
CA ARG A 79 0.88 -2.59 10.96
C ARG A 79 0.80 -4.04 11.41
N ASN A 80 1.90 -4.81 11.28
CA ASN A 80 1.95 -6.21 11.72
C ASN A 80 1.64 -6.35 13.21
N HIS A 81 2.20 -5.46 14.04
CA HIS A 81 1.93 -5.48 15.47
C HIS A 81 0.45 -5.26 15.77
N ALA A 82 -0.17 -4.27 15.15
CA ALA A 82 -1.59 -3.97 15.32
C ALA A 82 -2.47 -5.13 14.84
N ILE A 83 -2.26 -5.66 13.63
CA ILE A 83 -3.03 -6.77 13.06
C ILE A 83 -2.93 -8.02 13.92
N LYS A 84 -1.73 -8.35 14.42
CA LYS A 84 -1.50 -9.52 15.27
C LYS A 84 -2.27 -9.45 16.59
N ASN A 85 -2.44 -8.26 17.16
CA ASN A 85 -3.07 -8.05 18.44
C ASN A 85 -4.56 -7.62 18.33
N SER A 86 -5.04 -7.39 17.13
CA SER A 86 -6.45 -7.05 16.87
C SER A 86 -7.35 -8.25 17.06
N SER A 87 -8.61 -8.01 17.49
CA SER A 87 -9.59 -9.06 17.84
C SER A 87 -10.86 -9.03 17.00
N ASN A 88 -11.15 -7.92 16.31
CA ASN A 88 -12.39 -7.72 15.58
C ASN A 88 -12.41 -8.39 14.20
N ASN A 89 -13.60 -8.46 13.58
CA ASN A 89 -13.82 -9.22 12.35
C ASN A 89 -13.21 -8.59 11.10
N TYR A 90 -13.09 -7.25 11.07
CA TYR A 90 -12.55 -6.52 9.93
C TYR A 90 -11.45 -5.56 10.36
N ILE A 91 -10.42 -5.45 9.52
CA ILE A 91 -9.32 -4.50 9.64
C ILE A 91 -9.57 -3.32 8.69
N ILE A 92 -9.43 -2.09 9.22
CA ILE A 92 -9.41 -0.85 8.44
C ILE A 92 -8.06 -0.19 8.64
N PHE A 93 -7.34 0.13 7.54
CA PHE A 93 -6.13 0.92 7.61
C PHE A 93 -6.47 2.41 7.59
N LEU A 94 -5.93 3.15 8.55
CA LEU A 94 -6.06 4.60 8.65
C LEU A 94 -4.67 5.18 8.97
N ASP A 95 -4.06 5.86 8.02
CA ASP A 95 -2.76 6.49 8.24
C ASP A 95 -2.89 7.65 9.24
N SER A 96 -1.84 7.90 10.01
CA SER A 96 -1.85 8.83 11.16
C SER A 96 -2.05 10.30 10.81
N ASP A 97 -1.94 10.67 9.55
CA ASP A 97 -2.20 12.01 9.01
C ASP A 97 -3.52 12.12 8.24
N ASP A 98 -4.25 11.01 8.10
CA ASP A 98 -5.57 10.92 7.48
C ASP A 98 -6.70 10.90 8.53
N TYR A 99 -7.95 10.99 8.07
CA TYR A 99 -9.11 10.92 8.95
C TYR A 99 -10.36 10.35 8.27
N LEU A 100 -11.19 9.65 9.04
CA LEU A 100 -12.47 9.13 8.59
C LEU A 100 -13.47 10.27 8.36
N VAL A 101 -14.29 10.16 7.33
CA VAL A 101 -15.44 11.06 7.13
C VAL A 101 -16.55 10.71 8.12
N GLU A 102 -17.53 11.60 8.28
CA GLU A 102 -18.72 11.34 9.09
C GLU A 102 -19.46 10.08 8.63
N ASN A 103 -19.89 9.24 9.57
CA ASN A 103 -20.59 7.98 9.30
C ASN A 103 -19.81 6.95 8.42
N ALA A 104 -18.48 7.06 8.34
CA ALA A 104 -17.67 6.14 7.54
C ALA A 104 -17.85 4.68 7.97
N LEU A 105 -17.81 4.39 9.30
CA LEU A 105 -17.94 3.02 9.80
C LEU A 105 -19.34 2.44 9.55
N TYR A 106 -20.40 3.23 9.63
CA TYR A 106 -21.75 2.79 9.26
C TYR A 106 -21.85 2.51 7.76
N THR A 107 -21.23 3.36 6.93
CA THR A 107 -21.17 3.12 5.47
C THR A 107 -20.46 1.83 5.14
N VAL A 108 -19.32 1.55 5.80
CA VAL A 108 -18.55 0.31 5.63
C VAL A 108 -19.37 -0.88 6.12
N SER A 109 -19.95 -0.81 7.33
CA SER A 109 -20.75 -1.88 7.92
C SER A 109 -21.93 -2.28 7.01
N ASN A 110 -22.72 -1.32 6.55
CA ASN A 110 -23.81 -1.58 5.64
C ASN A 110 -23.33 -2.20 4.32
N THR A 111 -22.21 -1.72 3.78
CA THR A 111 -21.64 -2.29 2.55
C THR A 111 -21.25 -3.76 2.75
N ILE A 112 -20.69 -4.14 3.90
CA ILE A 112 -20.33 -5.53 4.22
C ILE A 112 -21.58 -6.40 4.36
N LEU A 113 -22.59 -5.90 5.07
CA LEU A 113 -23.85 -6.62 5.27
C LEU A 113 -24.62 -6.85 3.96
N ASP A 114 -24.57 -5.88 3.05
CA ASP A 114 -25.21 -5.97 1.73
C ASP A 114 -24.43 -6.88 0.76
N ASN A 115 -23.16 -7.19 1.05
CA ASN A 115 -22.26 -7.94 0.16
C ASN A 115 -21.44 -9.00 0.94
N PRO A 116 -22.11 -9.95 1.61
CA PRO A 116 -21.46 -10.89 2.54
C PRO A 116 -20.51 -11.90 1.87
N GLU A 117 -20.58 -12.01 0.54
CA GLU A 117 -19.71 -12.91 -0.24
C GLU A 117 -18.31 -12.35 -0.50
N TYR A 118 -18.04 -11.07 -0.13
CA TYR A 118 -16.73 -10.46 -0.25
C TYR A 118 -16.02 -10.37 1.12
N GLN A 119 -14.73 -10.60 1.11
CA GLN A 119 -13.87 -10.46 2.28
C GLN A 119 -12.94 -9.24 2.20
N HIS A 120 -12.90 -8.58 1.05
CA HIS A 120 -12.06 -7.42 0.83
C HIS A 120 -12.83 -6.34 0.05
N PHE A 121 -12.90 -5.17 0.64
CA PHE A 121 -13.58 -4.00 0.13
C PHE A 121 -12.58 -2.88 -0.13
N LEU A 122 -12.70 -2.26 -1.29
CA LEU A 122 -11.88 -1.13 -1.73
C LEU A 122 -12.76 0.11 -1.82
N PHE A 123 -12.57 1.06 -0.93
CA PHE A 123 -13.29 2.33 -0.99
C PHE A 123 -12.48 3.39 -1.74
N ALA A 124 -13.19 4.31 -2.40
CA ALA A 124 -12.56 5.40 -3.13
C ALA A 124 -11.84 6.36 -2.17
N GLN A 125 -10.70 6.88 -2.61
CA GLN A 125 -9.99 8.00 -1.96
C GLN A 125 -10.46 9.33 -2.58
N ASP A 126 -10.55 10.38 -1.75
CA ASP A 126 -11.09 11.68 -2.14
C ASP A 126 -10.28 12.37 -3.25
N ASP A 127 -8.97 12.20 -3.24
CA ASP A 127 -8.04 12.82 -4.20
C ASP A 127 -7.92 12.07 -5.54
N ARG A 128 -8.66 10.96 -5.73
CA ARG A 128 -8.57 10.09 -6.92
C ARG A 128 -9.88 9.93 -7.69
N MET A 129 -10.88 10.70 -7.38
CA MET A 129 -12.20 10.58 -8.00
C MET A 129 -12.16 10.70 -9.52
N ASP A 130 -11.29 11.57 -10.09
CA ASP A 130 -11.12 11.68 -11.54
C ASP A 130 -10.60 10.38 -12.16
N TYR A 131 -9.66 9.71 -11.50
CA TYR A 131 -9.16 8.41 -11.95
C TYR A 131 -10.28 7.35 -11.96
N TYR A 132 -11.08 7.27 -10.89
CA TYR A 132 -12.16 6.30 -10.80
C TYR A 132 -13.22 6.55 -11.87
N ASN A 133 -13.60 7.80 -12.09
CA ASN A 133 -14.60 8.18 -13.10
C ASN A 133 -14.14 7.86 -14.53
N GLN A 134 -12.85 7.95 -14.81
CA GLN A 134 -12.27 7.67 -16.14
C GLN A 134 -11.93 6.19 -16.35
N ASN A 135 -11.74 5.42 -15.30
CA ASN A 135 -11.39 4.00 -15.40
C ASN A 135 -12.61 3.16 -15.80
N PRO A 136 -12.57 2.39 -16.90
CA PRO A 136 -13.72 1.62 -17.37
C PRO A 136 -14.29 0.62 -16.35
N LEU A 137 -13.46 0.09 -15.44
CA LEU A 137 -13.87 -0.87 -14.41
C LEU A 137 -14.44 -0.17 -13.16
N LEU A 138 -13.97 1.05 -12.84
CA LEU A 138 -14.27 1.72 -11.57
C LEU A 138 -15.29 2.86 -11.70
N LYS A 139 -15.77 3.16 -12.89
CA LYS A 139 -16.67 4.31 -13.15
C LYS A 139 -18.04 4.20 -12.50
N ASN A 140 -18.51 2.98 -12.23
CA ASN A 140 -19.80 2.73 -11.57
C ASN A 140 -19.68 2.85 -10.05
N GLU A 141 -20.80 2.92 -9.34
CA GLU A 141 -20.84 3.03 -7.88
C GLU A 141 -20.23 1.82 -7.17
N GLN A 142 -20.32 0.64 -7.79
CA GLN A 142 -19.71 -0.59 -7.33
C GLN A 142 -19.14 -1.39 -8.51
N ALA A 143 -18.06 -2.14 -8.26
CA ALA A 143 -17.47 -3.03 -9.25
C ALA A 143 -16.78 -4.23 -8.57
N GLU A 144 -17.00 -5.44 -9.10
CA GLU A 144 -16.18 -6.59 -8.76
C GLU A 144 -14.80 -6.44 -9.41
N ILE A 145 -13.75 -6.57 -8.59
CA ILE A 145 -12.34 -6.48 -8.98
C ILE A 145 -11.68 -7.80 -8.75
N LYS A 146 -10.82 -8.21 -9.67
CA LYS A 146 -10.07 -9.46 -9.59
C LYS A 146 -8.57 -9.20 -9.45
N PHE A 147 -7.86 -10.12 -8.85
CA PHE A 147 -6.39 -10.11 -8.81
C PHE A 147 -5.77 -9.88 -10.20
N SER A 148 -6.34 -10.50 -11.26
CA SER A 148 -5.91 -10.33 -12.65
C SER A 148 -5.97 -8.87 -13.16
N ASP A 149 -6.87 -8.03 -12.61
CA ASP A 149 -7.02 -6.64 -13.05
C ASP A 149 -5.85 -5.77 -12.59
N PHE A 150 -5.25 -6.12 -11.45
CA PHE A 150 -4.01 -5.50 -10.97
C PHE A 150 -2.80 -5.98 -11.81
N LEU A 151 -2.65 -7.29 -12.05
CA LEU A 151 -1.54 -7.82 -12.84
C LEU A 151 -1.56 -7.36 -14.30
N THR A 152 -2.74 -7.15 -14.87
CA THR A 152 -2.91 -6.64 -16.24
C THR A 152 -2.84 -5.12 -16.33
N GLU A 153 -2.61 -4.42 -15.20
CA GLU A 153 -2.58 -2.95 -15.11
C GLU A 153 -3.89 -2.27 -15.58
N LYS A 154 -5.03 -2.96 -15.51
CA LYS A 154 -6.35 -2.34 -15.73
C LYS A 154 -6.72 -1.43 -14.57
N ILE A 155 -6.25 -1.77 -13.37
CA ILE A 155 -6.41 -1.01 -12.14
C ILE A 155 -5.03 -0.73 -11.57
N THR A 156 -4.81 0.51 -11.15
CA THR A 156 -3.58 0.96 -10.50
C THR A 156 -3.94 1.97 -9.40
N GLY A 157 -3.02 2.11 -8.44
CA GLY A 157 -3.13 3.14 -7.40
C GLY A 157 -3.66 2.63 -6.08
N ASP A 158 -3.96 3.59 -5.21
CA ASP A 158 -4.30 3.33 -3.82
C ASP A 158 -5.81 3.38 -3.61
N PHE A 159 -6.29 2.69 -2.58
CA PHE A 159 -7.67 2.63 -2.13
C PHE A 159 -7.70 2.67 -0.60
N ALA A 160 -8.83 3.03 -0.01
CA ALA A 160 -9.06 2.75 1.40
C ALA A 160 -9.49 1.28 1.55
N HIS A 161 -8.64 0.50 2.22
CA HIS A 161 -8.82 -0.95 2.34
C HIS A 161 -9.58 -1.33 3.61
N VAL A 162 -10.60 -2.18 3.44
CA VAL A 162 -11.30 -2.86 4.53
C VAL A 162 -11.26 -4.36 4.25
N MET A 163 -10.71 -5.14 5.17
CA MET A 163 -10.49 -6.58 4.96
C MET A 163 -10.98 -7.40 6.13
N ALA A 164 -11.53 -8.57 5.85
CA ALA A 164 -11.78 -9.57 6.88
C ALA A 164 -10.47 -9.91 7.58
N SER A 165 -10.48 -9.95 8.91
CA SER A 165 -9.28 -10.19 9.72
C SER A 165 -8.64 -11.55 9.41
N ASP A 166 -9.45 -12.57 9.12
CA ASP A 166 -8.94 -13.91 8.79
C ASP A 166 -8.29 -13.96 7.39
N LEU A 167 -8.70 -13.07 6.48
CA LEU A 167 -8.06 -12.93 5.17
C LEU A 167 -6.65 -12.34 5.27
N ILE A 168 -6.45 -11.31 6.12
CA ILE A 168 -5.16 -10.60 6.15
C ILE A 168 -4.13 -11.22 7.10
N ARG A 169 -4.55 -11.82 8.22
CA ARG A 169 -3.62 -12.37 9.23
C ARG A 169 -2.59 -13.37 8.70
N PRO A 170 -2.90 -14.26 7.72
CA PRO A 170 -1.90 -15.16 7.14
C PRO A 170 -0.80 -14.46 6.33
N PHE A 171 -0.98 -13.19 5.99
CA PHE A 171 -0.09 -12.41 5.11
C PHE A 171 0.50 -11.20 5.83
N PRO A 172 1.44 -11.38 6.80
CA PRO A 172 2.10 -10.26 7.43
C PRO A 172 2.88 -9.43 6.41
N PHE A 173 2.91 -8.12 6.58
CA PHE A 173 3.72 -7.23 5.76
C PHE A 173 5.20 -7.53 5.94
N ASP A 174 5.96 -7.51 4.85
CA ASP A 174 7.40 -7.68 4.90
C ASP A 174 8.07 -6.45 5.53
N GLU A 175 8.69 -6.65 6.69
CA GLU A 175 9.32 -5.56 7.46
C GLU A 175 10.61 -5.05 6.81
N GLU A 176 11.27 -5.86 5.97
CA GLU A 176 12.45 -5.43 5.21
C GLU A 176 12.07 -4.42 4.12
N PHE A 177 10.87 -4.56 3.54
CA PHE A 177 10.37 -3.67 2.50
C PHE A 177 9.63 -2.43 3.00
N ARG A 178 9.74 -2.09 4.24
CA ARG A 178 9.23 -0.95 5.02
C ARG A 178 8.06 -0.11 4.44
N ILE A 179 8.08 0.19 3.15
CA ILE A 179 7.16 1.09 2.44
C ILE A 179 6.59 0.49 1.15
N TYR A 180 6.86 -0.78 0.87
CA TYR A 180 6.39 -1.47 -0.34
C TYR A 180 5.29 -2.47 0.01
N GLU A 181 4.19 -1.99 0.55
CA GLU A 181 3.02 -2.76 0.95
C GLU A 181 2.29 -3.43 -0.21
N GLY A 182 2.43 -2.89 -1.43
CA GLY A 182 1.75 -3.41 -2.63
C GLY A 182 2.05 -4.89 -2.92
N LEU A 183 3.24 -5.37 -2.54
CA LEU A 183 3.58 -6.80 -2.66
C LEU A 183 2.66 -7.67 -1.79
N ASN A 184 2.42 -7.24 -0.55
CA ASN A 184 1.54 -7.94 0.38
C ASN A 184 0.08 -7.86 -0.05
N PHE A 185 -0.36 -6.69 -0.50
CA PHE A 185 -1.71 -6.54 -1.02
C PHE A 185 -1.97 -7.48 -2.21
N LEU A 186 -1.00 -7.66 -3.11
CA LEU A 186 -1.16 -8.62 -4.22
C LEU A 186 -1.31 -10.07 -3.74
N ARG A 187 -0.62 -10.48 -2.66
CA ARG A 187 -0.82 -11.81 -2.05
C ARG A 187 -2.24 -11.94 -1.51
N ILE A 188 -2.70 -10.94 -0.77
CA ILE A 188 -4.06 -10.89 -0.19
C ILE A 188 -5.11 -10.87 -1.31
N PHE A 189 -4.91 -10.10 -2.39
CA PHE A 189 -5.84 -10.04 -3.52
C PHE A 189 -5.95 -11.40 -4.24
N LYS A 190 -4.83 -12.12 -4.35
CA LYS A 190 -4.81 -13.47 -4.93
C LYS A 190 -5.61 -14.45 -4.08
N ASP A 191 -5.45 -14.40 -2.76
CA ASP A 191 -6.16 -15.28 -1.81
C ASP A 191 -7.65 -14.95 -1.72
N ALA A 192 -8.01 -13.67 -1.70
CA ALA A 192 -9.39 -13.20 -1.72
C ALA A 192 -10.14 -13.61 -3.00
N GLY A 193 -9.43 -13.83 -4.10
CA GLY A 193 -9.97 -14.16 -5.42
C GLY A 193 -10.74 -13.02 -6.08
N LYS A 194 -11.69 -12.42 -5.36
CA LYS A 194 -12.49 -11.25 -5.78
C LYS A 194 -12.59 -10.21 -4.67
N LEU A 195 -12.61 -8.94 -5.07
CA LEU A 195 -12.73 -7.78 -4.21
C LEU A 195 -13.92 -6.95 -4.68
N LEU A 196 -14.53 -6.20 -3.79
CA LEU A 196 -15.57 -5.25 -4.15
C LEU A 196 -15.03 -3.82 -4.06
N PHE A 197 -15.02 -3.10 -5.18
CA PHE A 197 -14.78 -1.66 -5.19
C PHE A 197 -16.09 -0.91 -4.95
N ILE A 198 -16.05 0.11 -4.10
CA ILE A 198 -17.16 1.00 -3.77
C ILE A 198 -16.70 2.44 -3.99
N LYS A 199 -17.39 3.17 -4.89
CA LYS A 199 -17.08 4.56 -5.20
C LYS A 199 -17.65 5.52 -4.15
N LYS A 200 -17.45 5.20 -2.86
CA LYS A 200 -17.75 6.07 -1.72
C LYS A 200 -16.48 6.43 -0.99
N ILE A 201 -16.36 7.69 -0.59
CA ILE A 201 -15.25 8.18 0.21
C ILE A 201 -15.55 7.87 1.67
N VAL A 202 -14.62 7.17 2.34
CA VAL A 202 -14.69 6.87 3.77
C VAL A 202 -13.52 7.49 4.53
N THR A 203 -12.45 7.88 3.81
CA THR A 203 -11.23 8.47 4.36
C THR A 203 -10.83 9.69 3.54
N ILE A 204 -10.42 10.75 4.20
CA ILE A 204 -9.79 11.94 3.59
C ILE A 204 -8.27 11.82 3.73
N ILE A 205 -7.56 11.97 2.62
CA ILE A 205 -6.11 11.83 2.54
C ILE A 205 -5.43 13.20 2.67
N ASN A 206 -4.52 13.34 3.62
CA ASN A 206 -3.77 14.58 3.83
C ASN A 206 -2.48 14.62 3.00
N ARG A 207 -2.57 14.99 1.74
CA ARG A 207 -1.42 15.06 0.81
C ARG A 207 -0.53 16.31 0.94
N LYS A 208 -0.91 17.26 1.78
CA LYS A 208 -0.19 18.55 1.90
C LYS A 208 1.15 18.44 2.64
N ARG A 209 1.44 17.31 3.26
CA ARG A 209 2.65 17.15 4.07
C ARG A 209 3.91 17.04 3.22
N SER A 210 4.95 17.73 3.67
CA SER A 210 6.28 17.70 3.04
C SER A 210 7.08 16.44 3.38
N ASP A 211 6.73 15.74 4.47
CA ASP A 211 7.41 14.60 5.07
C ASP A 211 6.70 13.25 4.79
N SER A 212 5.90 13.18 3.73
CA SER A 212 5.26 11.94 3.30
C SER A 212 6.29 10.84 3.00
N VAL A 213 6.08 9.66 3.57
CA VAL A 213 6.92 8.46 3.36
C VAL A 213 6.97 8.04 1.87
N THR A 214 5.93 8.35 1.11
CA THR A 214 5.88 8.11 -0.34
C THR A 214 7.05 8.79 -1.08
N LYS A 215 7.62 9.88 -0.54
CA LYS A 215 8.79 10.55 -1.12
C LYS A 215 10.09 9.72 -0.98
N GLU A 216 10.15 8.82 -0.01
CA GLU A 216 11.29 7.90 0.16
C GLU A 216 11.32 6.82 -0.94
N THR A 217 10.19 6.53 -1.60
CA THR A 217 10.13 5.59 -2.74
C THR A 217 10.78 6.17 -4.00
N TRP A 218 11.15 7.45 -3.98
CA TRP A 218 11.74 8.09 -5.12
C TRP A 218 13.19 7.62 -5.31
N LEU A 219 13.53 7.25 -6.54
CA LEU A 219 14.83 6.70 -6.91
C LEU A 219 15.95 7.76 -6.87
N ASN A 220 16.13 8.40 -5.72
CA ASN A 220 17.09 9.50 -5.52
C ASN A 220 18.41 9.07 -4.84
N ASN A 221 18.47 7.82 -4.38
CA ASN A 221 19.66 7.26 -3.74
C ASN A 221 19.78 5.76 -4.00
N ILE A 222 20.95 5.20 -3.67
CA ILE A 222 21.29 3.80 -3.94
C ILE A 222 20.41 2.83 -3.14
N ASN A 223 20.01 3.19 -1.92
CA ASN A 223 19.17 2.34 -1.08
C ASN A 223 17.76 2.21 -1.67
N ALA A 224 17.17 3.30 -2.14
CA ALA A 224 15.87 3.28 -2.81
C ALA A 224 15.92 2.42 -4.09
N LEU A 225 16.99 2.51 -4.89
CA LEU A 225 17.19 1.64 -6.05
C LEU A 225 17.27 0.16 -5.65
N ASN A 226 18.07 -0.17 -4.63
CA ASN A 226 18.22 -1.54 -4.15
C ASN A 226 16.89 -2.09 -3.64
N HIS A 227 16.18 -1.35 -2.80
CA HIS A 227 14.88 -1.76 -2.28
C HIS A 227 13.89 -2.03 -3.41
N GLN A 228 13.76 -1.11 -4.37
CA GLN A 228 12.83 -1.32 -5.49
C GLN A 228 13.24 -2.51 -6.37
N TYR A 229 14.54 -2.71 -6.59
CA TYR A 229 15.05 -3.88 -7.30
C TYR A 229 14.67 -5.18 -6.59
N SER A 230 14.86 -5.25 -5.26
CA SER A 230 14.53 -6.42 -4.44
C SER A 230 13.03 -6.71 -4.47
N VAL A 231 12.17 -5.70 -4.25
CA VAL A 231 10.70 -5.85 -4.31
C VAL A 231 10.24 -6.39 -5.65
N LEU A 232 10.75 -5.86 -6.76
CA LEU A 232 10.36 -6.32 -8.11
C LEU A 232 10.84 -7.74 -8.40
N ASN A 233 12.00 -8.16 -7.88
CA ASN A 233 12.45 -9.55 -8.01
C ASN A 233 11.59 -10.49 -7.16
N GLU A 234 11.17 -10.07 -5.97
CA GLU A 234 10.26 -10.84 -5.13
C GLU A 234 8.87 -10.96 -5.81
N MET A 235 8.35 -9.87 -6.37
CA MET A 235 7.13 -9.91 -7.20
C MET A 235 7.26 -10.88 -8.37
N LEU A 236 8.41 -10.87 -9.06
CA LEU A 236 8.68 -11.80 -10.15
C LEU A 236 8.69 -13.24 -9.66
N SER A 237 9.33 -13.51 -8.52
CA SER A 237 9.40 -14.84 -7.91
C SER A 237 8.02 -15.39 -7.55
N LEU A 238 7.17 -14.55 -6.94
CA LEU A 238 5.86 -14.94 -6.42
C LEU A 238 4.78 -15.06 -7.50
N PHE A 239 4.82 -14.19 -8.52
CA PHE A 239 3.70 -14.03 -9.46
C PHE A 239 4.04 -14.33 -10.92
N LYS A 240 5.24 -14.85 -11.22
CA LYS A 240 5.64 -15.18 -12.59
C LYS A 240 4.61 -16.06 -13.29
N GLU A 241 4.21 -17.14 -12.65
CA GLU A 241 3.26 -18.09 -13.21
C GLU A 241 1.87 -17.45 -13.40
N ASP A 242 1.42 -16.63 -12.44
CA ASP A 242 0.16 -15.90 -12.58
C ASP A 242 0.17 -14.95 -13.78
N TYR A 243 1.28 -14.24 -14.02
CA TYR A 243 1.41 -13.39 -15.21
C TYR A 243 1.32 -14.18 -16.51
N LEU A 244 1.86 -15.38 -16.55
CA LEU A 244 1.84 -16.27 -17.71
C LEU A 244 0.45 -16.87 -17.93
N GLU A 245 -0.15 -17.45 -16.88
CA GLU A 245 -1.49 -18.08 -16.93
C GLU A 245 -2.59 -17.08 -17.30
N LEU A 246 -2.53 -15.87 -16.73
CA LEU A 246 -3.49 -14.79 -17.01
C LEU A 246 -3.21 -14.04 -18.29
N ASN A 247 -2.16 -14.42 -19.04
CA ASN A 247 -1.70 -13.73 -20.25
C ASN A 247 -1.48 -12.21 -20.03
N ALA A 248 -1.03 -11.81 -18.84
CA ALA A 248 -0.83 -10.43 -18.42
C ALA A 248 0.47 -9.83 -18.99
N LYS A 249 0.67 -9.97 -20.31
CA LYS A 249 1.91 -9.64 -21.04
C LYS A 249 2.42 -8.23 -20.78
N LYS A 250 1.51 -7.23 -20.73
CA LYS A 250 1.89 -5.83 -20.56
C LYS A 250 2.52 -5.60 -19.17
N GLY A 251 1.82 -5.99 -18.11
CA GLY A 251 2.31 -5.83 -16.73
C GLY A 251 3.60 -6.60 -16.51
N PHE A 252 3.66 -7.86 -16.99
CA PHE A 252 4.86 -8.68 -16.91
C PHE A 252 6.06 -8.05 -17.63
N SER A 253 5.85 -7.59 -18.88
CA SER A 253 6.87 -6.90 -19.65
C SER A 253 7.39 -5.64 -18.96
N ASN A 254 6.50 -4.84 -18.36
CA ASN A 254 6.86 -3.64 -17.63
C ASN A 254 7.68 -3.96 -16.38
N MET A 255 7.28 -4.97 -15.61
CA MET A 255 8.01 -5.43 -14.43
C MET A 255 9.43 -5.89 -14.81
N VAL A 256 9.56 -6.78 -15.80
CA VAL A 256 10.87 -7.31 -16.24
C VAL A 256 11.78 -6.19 -16.76
N LYS A 257 11.24 -5.23 -17.53
CA LYS A 257 12.00 -4.03 -17.97
C LYS A 257 12.51 -3.21 -16.79
N ARG A 258 11.66 -2.98 -15.78
CA ARG A 258 12.07 -2.22 -14.59
C ARG A 258 13.18 -2.94 -13.83
N ILE A 259 13.06 -4.26 -13.61
CA ILE A 259 14.12 -5.07 -13.00
C ILE A 259 15.42 -4.93 -13.79
N PHE A 260 15.36 -5.04 -15.11
CA PHE A 260 16.52 -4.91 -15.97
C PHE A 260 17.20 -3.53 -15.85
N ILE A 261 16.43 -2.45 -15.93
CA ILE A 261 16.93 -1.07 -15.83
C ILE A 261 17.54 -0.80 -14.45
N LEU A 262 16.87 -1.20 -13.37
CA LEU A 262 17.37 -1.02 -12.01
C LEU A 262 18.63 -1.86 -11.76
N GLY A 263 18.65 -3.11 -12.22
CA GLY A 263 19.82 -3.96 -12.13
C GLY A 263 21.04 -3.41 -12.88
N LEU A 264 20.83 -2.80 -14.06
CA LEU A 264 21.90 -2.07 -14.77
C LEU A 264 22.42 -0.91 -13.93
N ALA A 265 21.53 -0.06 -13.41
CA ALA A 265 21.88 1.11 -12.61
C ALA A 265 22.64 0.73 -11.32
N LEU A 266 22.35 -0.45 -10.77
CA LEU A 266 23.01 -1.03 -9.59
C LEU A 266 24.30 -1.79 -9.91
N GLY A 267 24.65 -1.97 -11.20
CA GLY A 267 25.83 -2.74 -11.62
C GLY A 267 25.68 -4.26 -11.47
N LYS A 268 24.45 -4.78 -11.30
CA LYS A 268 24.15 -6.22 -11.08
C LYS A 268 24.13 -7.01 -12.39
N TYR A 269 25.20 -6.93 -13.18
CA TYR A 269 25.26 -7.45 -14.56
C TYR A 269 25.07 -8.97 -14.66
N GLU A 270 25.55 -9.74 -13.69
CA GLU A 270 25.40 -11.19 -13.65
C GLU A 270 23.95 -11.60 -13.34
N GLU A 271 23.33 -10.94 -12.35
CA GLU A 271 21.92 -11.20 -12.00
C GLU A 271 20.98 -10.87 -13.17
N ILE A 272 21.21 -9.75 -13.87
CA ILE A 272 20.36 -9.36 -15.01
C ILE A 272 20.63 -10.18 -16.27
N ALA A 273 21.81 -10.82 -16.39
CA ALA A 273 22.08 -11.74 -17.51
C ALA A 273 21.06 -12.89 -17.52
N THR A 274 20.70 -13.43 -16.38
CA THR A 274 19.65 -14.47 -16.26
C THR A 274 18.27 -13.96 -16.69
N LYS A 275 17.99 -12.67 -16.51
CA LYS A 275 16.71 -12.04 -16.92
C LYS A 275 16.62 -11.81 -18.42
N LEU A 276 17.74 -11.80 -19.16
CA LEU A 276 17.73 -11.70 -20.63
C LEU A 276 17.05 -12.89 -21.29
N THR A 277 17.15 -14.08 -20.71
CA THR A 277 16.41 -15.27 -21.17
C THR A 277 14.90 -15.03 -21.04
N LEU A 278 14.47 -14.58 -19.87
CA LEU A 278 13.07 -14.26 -19.62
C LEU A 278 12.54 -13.15 -20.56
N VAL A 279 13.35 -12.11 -20.83
CA VAL A 279 13.02 -11.04 -21.78
C VAL A 279 12.73 -11.61 -23.19
N LYS A 280 13.49 -12.62 -23.62
CA LYS A 280 13.27 -13.30 -24.90
C LYS A 280 12.00 -14.17 -24.87
N GLU A 281 11.83 -14.96 -23.83
CA GLU A 281 10.66 -15.83 -23.64
C GLU A 281 9.33 -15.07 -23.74
N ILE A 282 9.25 -13.90 -23.08
CA ILE A 282 8.04 -13.06 -23.10
C ILE A 282 7.99 -12.08 -24.28
N ASN A 283 8.93 -12.20 -25.23
CA ASN A 283 9.06 -11.31 -26.40
C ASN A 283 9.03 -9.80 -26.04
N THR A 284 9.69 -9.45 -24.95
CA THR A 284 9.77 -8.06 -24.48
C THR A 284 10.90 -7.31 -25.17
N LYS A 285 10.58 -6.14 -25.77
CA LYS A 285 11.60 -5.28 -26.39
C LYS A 285 12.26 -4.40 -25.32
N ILE A 286 13.56 -4.59 -25.11
CA ILE A 286 14.40 -3.66 -24.37
C ILE A 286 14.99 -2.65 -25.33
N PRO A 287 14.86 -1.32 -25.08
CA PRO A 287 15.46 -0.30 -25.93
C PRO A 287 16.97 -0.51 -26.13
N SER A 288 17.48 -0.24 -27.32
CA SER A 288 18.86 -0.52 -27.72
C SER A 288 19.90 0.18 -26.80
N ILE A 289 19.55 1.36 -26.28
CA ILE A 289 20.42 2.08 -25.34
C ILE A 289 20.74 1.26 -24.09
N PHE A 290 19.79 0.52 -23.51
CA PHE A 290 20.06 -0.32 -22.34
C PHE A 290 20.90 -1.55 -22.67
N LYS A 291 20.84 -2.06 -23.93
CA LYS A 291 21.73 -3.12 -24.40
C LYS A 291 23.16 -2.61 -24.53
N ILE A 292 23.35 -1.37 -24.96
CA ILE A 292 24.66 -0.70 -25.02
C ILE A 292 25.21 -0.51 -23.60
N ILE A 293 24.39 0.03 -22.68
CA ILE A 293 24.77 0.20 -21.27
C ILE A 293 25.18 -1.12 -20.64
N TYR A 294 24.45 -2.21 -20.90
CA TYR A 294 24.78 -3.55 -20.44
C TYR A 294 26.13 -4.01 -21.00
N ARG A 295 26.32 -3.93 -22.34
CA ARG A 295 27.52 -4.39 -23.03
C ARG A 295 28.79 -3.71 -22.56
N PHE A 296 28.72 -2.41 -22.31
CA PHE A 296 29.87 -1.59 -21.88
C PHE A 296 29.94 -1.38 -20.39
N LYS A 297 29.08 -2.02 -19.59
CA LYS A 297 29.00 -1.90 -18.13
C LYS A 297 28.88 -0.44 -17.64
N LEU A 298 28.10 0.38 -18.35
CA LEU A 298 27.89 1.80 -18.09
C LEU A 298 26.73 2.09 -17.10
N GLY A 299 26.41 1.17 -16.21
CA GLY A 299 25.32 1.30 -15.25
C GLY A 299 25.41 2.51 -14.35
N PHE A 300 26.63 2.94 -13.97
CA PHE A 300 26.85 4.14 -13.17
C PHE A 300 26.35 5.43 -13.87
N VAL A 301 26.40 5.50 -15.21
CA VAL A 301 25.86 6.63 -15.98
C VAL A 301 24.34 6.63 -15.88
N LEU A 302 23.73 5.47 -16.06
CA LEU A 302 22.28 5.30 -15.92
C LEU A 302 21.81 5.67 -14.51
N GLN A 303 22.52 5.27 -13.48
CA GLN A 303 22.23 5.61 -12.08
C GLN A 303 22.21 7.14 -11.88
N LYS A 304 23.23 7.84 -12.37
CA LYS A 304 23.28 9.31 -12.29
C LYS A 304 22.09 9.98 -13.01
N VAL A 305 21.71 9.47 -14.19
CA VAL A 305 20.54 9.96 -14.94
C VAL A 305 19.25 9.77 -14.16
N ILE A 306 19.05 8.59 -13.56
CA ILE A 306 17.88 8.29 -12.72
C ILE A 306 17.81 9.24 -11.53
N PHE A 307 18.93 9.46 -10.82
CA PHE A 307 18.96 10.37 -9.67
C PHE A 307 18.69 11.81 -10.07
N LEU A 308 19.28 12.28 -11.18
CA LEU A 308 19.02 13.61 -11.69
C LEU A 308 17.54 13.81 -12.05
N TYR A 309 16.95 12.87 -12.79
CA TYR A 309 15.54 12.92 -13.15
C TYR A 309 14.62 12.91 -11.93
N SER A 310 14.91 12.06 -10.95
CA SER A 310 14.15 11.97 -9.70
C SER A 310 14.21 13.31 -8.94
N ASN A 311 15.39 13.93 -8.83
CA ASN A 311 15.56 15.22 -8.16
C ASN A 311 14.83 16.37 -8.88
N ILE A 312 14.85 16.39 -10.21
CA ILE A 312 14.11 17.39 -11.01
C ILE A 312 12.61 17.24 -10.76
N LYS A 313 12.08 16.04 -10.85
CA LYS A 313 10.67 15.75 -10.59
C LYS A 313 10.27 16.18 -9.18
N ASN A 314 11.13 15.92 -8.19
CA ASN A 314 10.93 16.31 -6.80
C ASN A 314 10.83 17.83 -6.63
N ASN A 315 11.66 18.59 -7.34
CA ASN A 315 11.67 20.05 -7.27
C ASN A 315 10.44 20.67 -7.96
N ILE A 316 9.92 20.03 -9.00
CA ILE A 316 8.70 20.47 -9.70
C ILE A 316 7.46 20.25 -8.81
N LEU A 317 7.39 19.12 -8.10
CA LEU A 317 6.27 18.79 -7.23
C LEU A 317 6.28 19.51 -5.86
N LYS A 318 7.36 20.24 -5.55
CA LYS A 318 7.46 21.11 -4.36
C LYS A 318 6.97 22.56 -4.62
N LYS A 319 6.76 22.93 -5.87
CA LYS A 319 6.15 24.19 -6.30
C LYS A 319 4.65 24.02 -6.56
#